data_7b6d0a28b9ed6cbdf5d5079f6deffa90
#
_entry.id   7b6d0a28b9ed6cbdf5d5079f6deffa90
#
_cell.length_a   1.000
_cell.length_b   1.000
_cell.length_c   1.000
_cell.angle_alpha   90.00
_cell.angle_beta   90.00
_cell.angle_gamma   90.00
#
_symmetry.space_group_name_H-M   'P 1'
#
loop_
_entity.id
_entity.type
_entity.pdbx_description
1 polymer ?
#
loop_
_entity_poly.entity_id
_entity_poly.type
_entity_poly.pdbx_seq_one_letter_code
_entity_poly.pdbx_strand_id
1 'polypeptide(L)'
;GESMDPETVWQLVEKYKVSNAFTVPTIVKMLVEHPSVDQYDHSSLRHVIHAGAPMYLEDQKTAYEKLGPVLIEYYGQGEVTGCITVLRPEHYIIDENDPNARPGTCGLPRVGLEIGIRDGQGNMLPAGEQGEICCKGPAVMAGYWENDKANAEVFQDGWFLTGDLGRVDEAGFVYITGRAKDMFISGGANVYPREIEEVLLTHPGVSEVAVLGVPDTKWGEVGVAVVVATEQGATAEDLSGFINGELSRYKHPKKYVFWNDLPKSGYGKVPKHLIRKTLFERGDLVEGQDL
;
A
#
# COMPACT_ATOMS: atom_id res chain seq x y z
N GLY A 1 13.58 14.52 -16.63
CA GLY A 1 13.59 15.32 -15.40
C GLY A 1 14.71 14.82 -14.54
N GLU A 2 15.40 15.70 -13.83
CA GLU A 2 16.42 15.30 -12.87
C GLU A 2 15.78 14.43 -11.80
N SER A 3 16.38 13.28 -11.50
CA SER A 3 15.96 12.43 -10.40
C SER A 3 16.19 13.20 -9.09
N MET A 4 15.28 13.05 -8.12
CA MET A 4 15.49 13.61 -6.78
C MET A 4 16.70 12.94 -6.15
N ASP A 5 17.64 13.77 -5.66
CA ASP A 5 18.82 13.32 -4.95
C ASP A 5 18.60 13.40 -3.43
N PRO A 6 18.63 12.28 -2.69
CA PRO A 6 18.40 12.25 -1.25
C PRO A 6 19.35 13.13 -0.45
N GLU A 7 20.62 13.17 -0.82
CA GLU A 7 21.60 13.97 -0.12
C GLU A 7 21.27 15.47 -0.23
N THR A 8 20.93 15.95 -1.42
CA THR A 8 20.47 17.34 -1.61
C THR A 8 19.24 17.65 -0.76
N VAL A 9 18.29 16.71 -0.62
CA VAL A 9 17.12 16.92 0.24
C VAL A 9 17.53 17.11 1.69
N TRP A 10 18.42 16.27 2.23
CA TRP A 10 18.87 16.40 3.62
C TRP A 10 19.69 17.66 3.86
N GLN A 11 20.54 18.08 2.91
CA GLN A 11 21.22 19.36 2.95
C GLN A 11 20.26 20.55 3.05
N LEU A 12 19.16 20.51 2.28
CA LEU A 12 18.12 21.54 2.33
C LEU A 12 17.37 21.53 3.65
N VAL A 13 17.03 20.33 4.17
CA VAL A 13 16.37 20.20 5.48
C VAL A 13 17.20 20.81 6.58
N GLU A 14 18.49 20.50 6.64
CA GLU A 14 19.42 21.07 7.63
C GLU A 14 19.58 22.58 7.45
N LYS A 15 19.88 23.01 6.23
CA LYS A 15 20.18 24.42 5.91
C LYS A 15 19.02 25.35 6.21
N TYR A 16 17.79 24.94 5.85
CA TYR A 16 16.62 25.81 5.98
C TYR A 16 15.76 25.47 7.22
N LYS A 17 16.21 24.51 8.03
CA LYS A 17 15.47 24.05 9.20
C LYS A 17 14.02 23.69 8.86
N VAL A 18 13.85 22.90 7.80
CA VAL A 18 12.54 22.48 7.31
C VAL A 18 11.78 21.77 8.42
N SER A 19 10.55 22.19 8.68
CA SER A 19 9.74 21.63 9.76
C SER A 19 8.64 20.67 9.26
N ASN A 20 8.22 20.82 8.00
CA ASN A 20 7.16 19.99 7.42
C ASN A 20 7.55 19.60 5.99
N ALA A 21 7.32 18.34 5.66
CA ALA A 21 7.46 17.79 4.31
C ALA A 21 6.19 17.04 3.92
N PHE A 22 5.83 17.08 2.63
CA PHE A 22 4.76 16.28 2.05
C PHE A 22 5.32 15.51 0.86
N THR A 23 5.15 14.18 0.86
CA THR A 23 5.74 13.33 -0.17
C THR A 23 4.95 12.01 -0.35
N VAL A 24 5.53 11.04 -1.00
CA VAL A 24 4.97 9.69 -1.19
C VAL A 24 5.83 8.65 -0.47
N PRO A 25 5.29 7.48 -0.10
CA PRO A 25 6.03 6.43 0.64
C PRO A 25 7.36 6.05 0.01
N THR A 26 7.41 5.89 -1.31
CA THR A 26 8.65 5.54 -2.05
C THR A 26 9.76 6.58 -1.88
N ILE A 27 9.39 7.86 -1.75
CA ILE A 27 10.34 8.94 -1.48
C ILE A 27 10.81 8.89 -0.02
N VAL A 28 9.91 8.67 0.94
CA VAL A 28 10.29 8.48 2.35
C VAL A 28 11.29 7.34 2.46
N LYS A 29 10.99 6.17 1.89
CA LYS A 29 11.88 5.00 1.87
C LYS A 29 13.25 5.37 1.31
N MET A 30 13.30 5.97 0.12
CA MET A 30 14.57 6.37 -0.52
C MET A 30 15.38 7.35 0.35
N LEU A 31 14.73 8.28 1.04
CA LEU A 31 15.38 9.25 1.91
C LEU A 31 15.99 8.60 3.15
N VAL A 32 15.27 7.67 3.80
CA VAL A 32 15.72 7.05 5.06
C VAL A 32 16.70 5.90 4.84
N GLU A 33 16.67 5.23 3.70
CA GLU A 33 17.63 4.18 3.34
C GLU A 33 18.96 4.76 2.83
N HIS A 34 18.97 6.01 2.36
CA HIS A 34 20.20 6.62 1.88
C HIS A 34 21.12 7.03 3.04
N PRO A 35 22.42 6.71 3.00
CA PRO A 35 23.35 6.98 4.10
C PRO A 35 23.43 8.45 4.55
N SER A 36 23.03 9.37 3.71
CA SER A 36 23.03 10.80 4.04
C SER A 36 22.03 11.18 5.14
N VAL A 37 21.00 10.35 5.43
CA VAL A 37 20.08 10.62 6.54
C VAL A 37 20.79 10.76 7.88
N ASP A 38 21.85 9.99 8.08
CA ASP A 38 22.64 10.00 9.33
C ASP A 38 23.75 11.09 9.33
N GLN A 39 23.92 11.83 8.22
CA GLN A 39 24.99 12.83 8.05
C GLN A 39 24.52 14.27 8.25
N TYR A 40 23.23 14.53 8.13
CA TYR A 40 22.64 15.86 8.21
C TYR A 40 21.65 15.99 9.36
N ASP A 41 21.61 17.18 9.99
CA ASP A 41 20.67 17.49 11.07
C ASP A 41 19.24 17.67 10.54
N HIS A 42 18.38 16.71 10.79
CA HIS A 42 16.96 16.77 10.46
C HIS A 42 16.05 16.96 11.69
N SER A 43 16.60 17.33 12.85
CA SER A 43 15.86 17.52 14.10
C SER A 43 14.81 18.63 14.05
N SER A 44 14.86 19.48 13.03
CA SER A 44 13.84 20.50 12.77
C SER A 44 12.52 19.96 12.23
N LEU A 45 12.52 18.72 11.69
CA LEU A 45 11.30 18.08 11.19
C LEU A 45 10.31 17.84 12.32
N ARG A 46 9.07 18.25 12.09
CA ARG A 46 7.93 18.03 12.99
C ARG A 46 6.91 17.10 12.37
N HIS A 47 6.72 17.21 11.06
CA HIS A 47 5.77 16.39 10.32
C HIS A 47 6.35 16.01 8.96
N VAL A 48 6.42 14.70 8.71
CA VAL A 48 6.68 14.13 7.39
C VAL A 48 5.40 13.42 6.95
N ILE A 49 4.62 14.12 6.14
CA ILE A 49 3.32 13.63 5.65
C ILE A 49 3.59 12.82 4.38
N HIS A 50 3.12 11.59 4.35
CA HIS A 50 3.15 10.76 3.16
C HIS A 50 1.75 10.29 2.77
N ALA A 51 1.52 10.17 1.47
CA ALA A 51 0.22 9.81 0.91
C ALA A 51 0.34 9.26 -0.51
N GLY A 52 -0.79 8.78 -1.03
CA GLY A 52 -0.94 8.48 -2.46
C GLY A 52 -0.55 7.07 -2.88
N ALA A 53 0.12 6.31 -2.02
CA ALA A 53 0.41 4.89 -2.17
C ALA A 53 0.41 4.23 -0.77
N PRO A 54 0.26 2.91 -0.67
CA PRO A 54 0.48 2.22 0.58
C PRO A 54 1.93 2.39 1.06
N MET A 55 2.12 2.57 2.36
CA MET A 55 3.42 2.38 3.01
C MET A 55 3.36 1.06 3.75
N TYR A 56 4.28 0.15 3.42
CA TYR A 56 4.33 -1.16 4.04
C TYR A 56 4.88 -1.06 5.46
N LEU A 57 4.50 -2.01 6.32
CA LEU A 57 4.84 -1.97 7.75
C LEU A 57 6.36 -1.88 8.00
N GLU A 58 7.16 -2.64 7.24
CA GLU A 58 8.63 -2.61 7.40
C GLU A 58 9.23 -1.26 6.98
N ASP A 59 8.70 -0.64 5.92
CA ASP A 59 9.12 0.71 5.52
C ASP A 59 8.72 1.75 6.58
N GLN A 60 7.55 1.60 7.22
CA GLN A 60 7.12 2.44 8.34
C GLN A 60 8.07 2.33 9.54
N LYS A 61 8.45 1.10 9.91
CA LYS A 61 9.41 0.85 11.01
C LYS A 61 10.74 1.51 10.73
N THR A 62 11.32 1.27 9.55
CA THR A 62 12.59 1.88 9.14
C THR A 62 12.53 3.41 9.16
N ALA A 63 11.47 4.00 8.63
CA ALA A 63 11.30 5.44 8.61
C ALA A 63 11.15 6.03 10.02
N TYR A 64 10.43 5.37 10.90
CA TYR A 64 10.27 5.80 12.29
C TYR A 64 11.57 5.70 13.08
N GLU A 65 12.36 4.64 12.90
CA GLU A 65 13.67 4.49 13.54
C GLU A 65 14.63 5.61 13.18
N LYS A 66 14.60 6.07 11.91
CA LYS A 66 15.47 7.15 11.41
C LYS A 66 14.97 8.54 11.76
N LEU A 67 13.68 8.79 11.66
CA LEU A 67 13.10 10.13 11.76
C LEU A 67 12.42 10.40 13.10
N GLY A 68 12.10 9.35 13.88
CA GLY A 68 11.34 9.47 15.13
C GLY A 68 9.84 9.72 14.87
N PRO A 69 9.11 10.22 15.88
CA PRO A 69 7.65 10.36 15.88
C PRO A 69 7.19 11.59 15.07
N VAL A 70 7.60 11.68 13.81
CA VAL A 70 7.24 12.80 12.91
C VAL A 70 6.42 12.36 11.71
N LEU A 71 6.20 11.05 11.55
CA LEU A 71 5.46 10.50 10.40
C LEU A 71 3.96 10.76 10.54
N ILE A 72 3.34 11.11 9.42
CA ILE A 72 1.88 11.21 9.28
C ILE A 72 1.50 10.53 7.98
N GLU A 73 0.59 9.55 8.03
CA GLU A 73 0.05 8.93 6.83
C GLU A 73 -1.33 9.50 6.51
N TYR A 74 -1.55 9.84 5.24
CA TYR A 74 -2.87 10.14 4.70
C TYR A 74 -3.28 9.05 3.72
N TYR A 75 -4.38 8.39 4.03
CA TYR A 75 -5.10 7.60 3.06
C TYR A 75 -6.23 8.43 2.44
N GLY A 76 -6.38 8.36 1.14
CA GLY A 76 -7.47 9.02 0.45
C GLY A 76 -7.37 9.04 -1.07
N GLN A 77 -8.33 9.72 -1.67
CA GLN A 77 -8.52 9.80 -3.12
C GLN A 77 -8.94 11.23 -3.49
N GLY A 78 -8.77 11.60 -4.76
CA GLY A 78 -9.20 12.89 -5.30
C GLY A 78 -10.69 13.14 -5.10
N GLU A 79 -11.49 12.09 -5.20
CA GLU A 79 -12.95 12.05 -5.03
C GLU A 79 -13.39 12.49 -3.61
N VAL A 80 -12.49 12.44 -2.64
CA VAL A 80 -12.73 12.84 -1.25
C VAL A 80 -11.77 13.97 -0.83
N THR A 81 -11.40 14.82 -1.77
CA THR A 81 -10.48 15.95 -1.55
C THR A 81 -9.14 15.52 -0.91
N GLY A 82 -8.63 14.35 -1.29
CA GLY A 82 -7.29 13.87 -1.00
C GLY A 82 -7.09 13.13 0.33
N CYS A 83 -7.98 13.27 1.31
CA CYS A 83 -7.77 12.65 2.62
C CYS A 83 -9.06 12.06 3.20
N ILE A 84 -9.06 10.76 3.43
CA ILE A 84 -10.13 10.01 4.10
C ILE A 84 -9.75 9.73 5.55
N THR A 85 -8.54 9.20 5.79
CA THR A 85 -8.02 8.94 7.14
C THR A 85 -6.68 9.61 7.37
N VAL A 86 -6.33 9.76 8.65
CA VAL A 86 -5.05 10.29 9.11
C VAL A 86 -4.49 9.37 10.19
N LEU A 87 -3.31 8.81 9.95
CA LEU A 87 -2.51 8.18 10.99
C LEU A 87 -1.54 9.23 11.52
N ARG A 88 -1.76 9.65 12.77
CA ARG A 88 -0.97 10.70 13.42
C ARG A 88 0.26 10.14 14.12
N PRO A 89 1.28 10.97 14.41
CA PRO A 89 2.51 10.51 15.07
C PRO A 89 2.26 9.74 16.37
N GLU A 90 1.28 10.16 17.18
CA GLU A 90 0.93 9.50 18.43
C GLU A 90 0.32 8.09 18.27
N HIS A 91 -0.09 7.72 17.07
CA HIS A 91 -0.63 6.40 16.73
C HIS A 91 0.40 5.49 16.04
N TYR A 92 1.59 6.01 15.72
CA TYR A 92 2.70 5.21 15.22
C TYR A 92 3.40 4.52 16.39
N ILE A 93 2.83 3.44 16.89
CA ILE A 93 3.39 2.64 17.98
C ILE A 93 4.08 1.43 17.36
N ILE A 94 5.41 1.42 17.39
CA ILE A 94 6.25 0.39 16.76
C ILE A 94 6.39 -0.84 17.65
N ASP A 95 6.36 -0.67 18.99
CA ASP A 95 6.38 -1.80 19.90
C ASP A 95 5.09 -2.61 19.75
N GLU A 96 5.20 -3.75 19.09
CA GLU A 96 4.06 -4.65 18.85
C GLU A 96 3.48 -5.26 20.13
N ASN A 97 4.21 -5.18 21.27
CA ASN A 97 3.72 -5.60 22.57
C ASN A 97 2.89 -4.52 23.28
N ASP A 98 2.89 -3.27 22.78
CA ASP A 98 2.02 -2.23 23.31
C ASP A 98 0.55 -2.56 22.94
N PRO A 99 -0.38 -2.62 23.92
CA PRO A 99 -1.79 -2.91 23.66
C PRO A 99 -2.49 -1.88 22.75
N ASN A 100 -1.88 -0.71 22.58
CA ASN A 100 -2.38 0.33 21.68
C ASN A 100 -1.73 0.28 20.30
N ALA A 101 -0.76 -0.61 20.06
CA ALA A 101 -0.17 -0.78 18.74
C ALA A 101 -1.24 -1.19 17.71
N ARG A 102 -1.18 -0.56 16.56
CA ARG A 102 -2.11 -0.79 15.43
C ARG A 102 -1.32 -0.96 14.14
N PRO A 103 -0.48 -2.03 14.05
CA PRO A 103 0.38 -2.22 12.89
C PRO A 103 -0.45 -2.32 11.60
N GLY A 104 -0.01 -1.63 10.56
CA GLY A 104 -0.64 -1.63 9.24
C GLY A 104 -1.94 -0.80 9.13
N THR A 105 -2.35 -0.07 10.16
CA THR A 105 -3.46 0.87 10.05
C THR A 105 -3.09 2.10 9.20
N CYS A 106 -4.06 2.64 8.46
CA CYS A 106 -3.95 3.97 7.83
C CYS A 106 -4.62 5.08 8.67
N GLY A 107 -4.90 4.81 9.95
CA GLY A 107 -5.38 5.79 10.92
C GLY A 107 -6.89 5.90 11.06
N LEU A 108 -7.29 7.03 11.63
CA LEU A 108 -8.69 7.35 11.94
C LEU A 108 -9.34 8.23 10.87
N PRO A 109 -10.66 8.20 10.74
CA PRO A 109 -11.37 9.10 9.85
C PRO A 109 -11.02 10.58 10.12
N ARG A 110 -10.79 11.37 9.06
CA ARG A 110 -10.65 12.82 9.22
C ARG A 110 -11.94 13.43 9.72
N VAL A 111 -11.82 14.56 10.40
CA VAL A 111 -12.99 15.31 10.90
C VAL A 111 -13.98 15.61 9.78
N GLY A 112 -15.25 15.29 10.01
CA GLY A 112 -16.35 15.52 9.08
C GLY A 112 -16.60 14.39 8.08
N LEU A 113 -15.85 13.26 8.16
CA LEU A 113 -16.16 12.08 7.38
C LEU A 113 -16.62 10.93 8.29
N GLU A 114 -17.63 10.21 7.84
CA GLU A 114 -18.00 8.89 8.35
C GLU A 114 -17.40 7.84 7.43
N ILE A 115 -16.88 6.75 8.00
CA ILE A 115 -16.35 5.60 7.27
C ILE A 115 -17.18 4.38 7.66
N GLY A 116 -17.45 3.53 6.68
CA GLY A 116 -18.09 2.23 6.85
C GLY A 116 -17.42 1.19 5.98
N ILE A 117 -17.74 -0.06 6.25
CA ILE A 117 -17.34 -1.21 5.43
C ILE A 117 -18.61 -1.85 4.87
N ARG A 118 -18.63 -2.16 3.58
CA ARG A 118 -19.77 -2.82 2.93
C ARG A 118 -19.39 -4.16 2.32
N ASP A 119 -20.33 -5.10 2.39
CA ASP A 119 -20.21 -6.36 1.63
C ASP A 119 -20.56 -6.18 0.15
N GLY A 120 -20.40 -7.24 -0.65
CA GLY A 120 -20.74 -7.22 -2.08
C GLY A 120 -22.25 -7.10 -2.37
N GLN A 121 -23.11 -7.16 -1.36
CA GLN A 121 -24.57 -6.95 -1.45
C GLN A 121 -24.97 -5.52 -1.05
N GLY A 122 -24.02 -4.71 -0.57
CA GLY A 122 -24.25 -3.34 -0.14
C GLY A 122 -24.65 -3.19 1.33
N ASN A 123 -24.62 -4.26 2.13
CA ASN A 123 -24.90 -4.19 3.56
C ASN A 123 -23.70 -3.67 4.33
N MET A 124 -23.96 -2.87 5.38
CA MET A 124 -22.90 -2.43 6.29
C MET A 124 -22.42 -3.58 7.17
N LEU A 125 -21.11 -3.75 7.25
CA LEU A 125 -20.45 -4.77 8.06
C LEU A 125 -20.07 -4.23 9.45
N PRO A 126 -20.08 -5.08 10.49
CA PRO A 126 -19.59 -4.70 11.82
C PRO A 126 -18.07 -4.55 11.85
N ALA A 127 -17.55 -3.96 12.95
CA ALA A 127 -16.13 -3.82 13.18
C ALA A 127 -15.40 -5.18 13.11
N GLY A 128 -14.21 -5.17 12.51
CA GLY A 128 -13.37 -6.35 12.30
C GLY A 128 -13.64 -7.11 11.00
N GLU A 129 -14.83 -7.01 10.42
CA GLU A 129 -15.16 -7.67 9.15
C GLU A 129 -14.58 -6.91 7.95
N GLN A 130 -14.21 -7.66 6.91
CA GLN A 130 -13.59 -7.13 5.69
C GLN A 130 -14.61 -6.94 4.58
N GLY A 131 -14.55 -5.80 3.92
CA GLY A 131 -15.37 -5.45 2.76
C GLY A 131 -14.83 -4.22 2.05
N GLU A 132 -15.67 -3.57 1.25
CA GLU A 132 -15.29 -2.34 0.57
C GLU A 132 -15.41 -1.14 1.52
N ILE A 133 -14.33 -0.34 1.58
CA ILE A 133 -14.32 0.90 2.34
C ILE A 133 -15.22 1.90 1.65
N CYS A 134 -16.17 2.46 2.39
CA CYS A 134 -17.03 3.53 1.93
C CYS A 134 -17.01 4.70 2.90
N CYS A 135 -17.29 5.90 2.38
CA CYS A 135 -17.32 7.10 3.21
C CYS A 135 -18.44 8.05 2.79
N LYS A 136 -18.85 8.91 3.71
CA LYS A 136 -19.79 10.01 3.45
C LYS A 136 -19.38 11.25 4.24
N GLY A 137 -19.70 12.40 3.72
CA GLY A 137 -19.45 13.69 4.36
C GLY A 137 -19.20 14.81 3.36
N PRO A 138 -19.01 16.04 3.83
CA PRO A 138 -18.92 17.23 2.97
C PRO A 138 -17.66 17.28 2.09
N ALA A 139 -16.65 16.42 2.36
CA ALA A 139 -15.44 16.34 1.55
C ALA A 139 -15.57 15.42 0.33
N VAL A 140 -16.65 14.65 0.24
CA VAL A 140 -16.92 13.78 -0.91
C VAL A 140 -17.37 14.63 -2.10
N MET A 141 -16.82 14.34 -3.28
CA MET A 141 -17.20 15.03 -4.53
C MET A 141 -18.70 14.94 -4.82
N ALA A 142 -19.23 15.86 -5.60
CA ALA A 142 -20.61 15.81 -6.07
C ALA A 142 -20.85 14.72 -7.13
N GLY A 143 -19.80 14.27 -7.80
CA GLY A 143 -19.82 13.23 -8.83
C GLY A 143 -18.80 13.47 -9.94
N TYR A 144 -18.64 12.48 -10.80
CA TYR A 144 -17.88 12.60 -12.04
C TYR A 144 -18.67 13.40 -13.08
N TRP A 145 -18.00 14.32 -13.74
CA TRP A 145 -18.60 15.18 -14.74
C TRP A 145 -19.14 14.37 -15.94
N GLU A 146 -20.41 14.59 -16.28
CA GLU A 146 -21.11 13.94 -17.42
C GLU A 146 -20.92 12.41 -17.49
N ASN A 147 -20.82 11.73 -16.33
CA ASN A 147 -20.62 10.30 -16.28
C ASN A 147 -21.56 9.61 -15.27
N ASP A 148 -22.86 9.61 -15.64
CA ASP A 148 -23.92 9.04 -14.78
C ASP A 148 -23.71 7.57 -14.48
N LYS A 149 -23.13 6.81 -15.42
CA LYS A 149 -22.82 5.40 -15.21
C LYS A 149 -21.80 5.21 -14.09
N ALA A 150 -20.68 5.91 -14.15
CA ALA A 150 -19.65 5.83 -13.09
C ALA A 150 -20.20 6.36 -11.76
N ASN A 151 -21.04 7.42 -11.79
CA ASN A 151 -21.68 7.94 -10.58
C ASN A 151 -22.60 6.90 -9.93
N ALA A 152 -23.42 6.19 -10.70
CA ALA A 152 -24.28 5.13 -10.19
C ALA A 152 -23.49 3.93 -9.62
N GLU A 153 -22.29 3.68 -10.13
CA GLU A 153 -21.42 2.60 -9.62
C GLU A 153 -20.78 2.97 -8.26
N VAL A 154 -20.40 4.24 -8.05
CA VAL A 154 -19.63 4.65 -6.86
C VAL A 154 -20.47 5.30 -5.77
N PHE A 155 -21.71 5.73 -6.04
CA PHE A 155 -22.61 6.29 -5.03
C PHE A 155 -23.78 5.35 -4.75
N GLN A 156 -23.85 4.84 -3.52
CA GLN A 156 -24.93 3.95 -3.09
C GLN A 156 -25.44 4.39 -1.71
N ASP A 157 -26.74 4.67 -1.60
CA ASP A 157 -27.42 5.06 -0.36
C ASP A 157 -26.75 6.24 0.37
N GLY A 158 -26.20 7.21 -0.39
CA GLY A 158 -25.52 8.38 0.16
C GLY A 158 -24.07 8.13 0.61
N TRP A 159 -23.52 6.93 0.34
CA TRP A 159 -22.12 6.58 0.57
C TRP A 159 -21.35 6.58 -0.75
N PHE A 160 -20.12 7.05 -0.70
CA PHE A 160 -19.14 6.91 -1.77
C PHE A 160 -18.32 5.64 -1.55
N LEU A 161 -18.31 4.77 -2.53
CA LEU A 161 -17.54 3.52 -2.57
C LEU A 161 -16.14 3.82 -3.11
N THR A 162 -15.11 3.52 -2.32
CA THR A 162 -13.73 3.91 -2.65
C THR A 162 -13.06 2.98 -3.67
N GLY A 163 -13.58 1.77 -3.85
CA GLY A 163 -12.91 0.70 -4.59
C GLY A 163 -11.73 0.08 -3.84
N ASP A 164 -11.43 0.56 -2.63
CA ASP A 164 -10.43 -0.04 -1.76
C ASP A 164 -11.11 -0.99 -0.77
N LEU A 165 -10.46 -2.11 -0.51
CA LEU A 165 -10.93 -3.13 0.43
C LEU A 165 -10.21 -2.96 1.76
N GLY A 166 -10.94 -3.22 2.85
CA GLY A 166 -10.38 -3.07 4.18
C GLY A 166 -11.34 -3.44 5.29
N ARG A 167 -10.97 -3.10 6.48
CA ARG A 167 -11.77 -3.27 7.71
C ARG A 167 -11.59 -2.07 8.62
N VAL A 168 -12.52 -1.91 9.55
CA VAL A 168 -12.41 -0.94 10.66
C VAL A 168 -12.41 -1.73 11.96
N ASP A 169 -11.50 -1.43 12.89
CA ASP A 169 -11.51 -2.06 14.20
C ASP A 169 -12.50 -1.40 15.17
N GLU A 170 -12.67 -1.97 16.38
CA GLU A 170 -13.58 -1.45 17.41
C GLU A 170 -13.21 -0.04 17.90
N ALA A 171 -11.94 0.37 17.74
CA ALA A 171 -11.45 1.69 18.09
C ALA A 171 -11.61 2.70 16.93
N GLY A 172 -12.10 2.26 15.77
CA GLY A 172 -12.34 3.09 14.60
C GLY A 172 -11.13 3.24 13.66
N PHE A 173 -10.03 2.53 13.88
CA PHE A 173 -8.90 2.53 12.99
C PHE A 173 -9.17 1.74 11.72
N VAL A 174 -8.77 2.30 10.58
CA VAL A 174 -8.98 1.73 9.25
C VAL A 174 -7.73 0.98 8.79
N TYR A 175 -7.95 -0.19 8.21
CA TYR A 175 -6.89 -1.03 7.63
C TYR A 175 -7.22 -1.32 6.18
N ILE A 176 -6.32 -0.99 5.27
CA ILE A 176 -6.48 -1.26 3.84
C ILE A 176 -5.85 -2.62 3.54
N THR A 177 -6.64 -3.54 3.01
CA THR A 177 -6.18 -4.88 2.63
C THR A 177 -5.89 -5.02 1.14
N GLY A 178 -6.32 -4.08 0.33
CA GLY A 178 -6.05 -4.05 -1.11
C GLY A 178 -7.03 -3.20 -1.90
N ARG A 179 -7.04 -3.40 -3.21
CA ARG A 179 -8.04 -2.85 -4.11
C ARG A 179 -8.94 -3.94 -4.65
N ALA A 180 -10.23 -3.65 -4.79
CA ALA A 180 -11.20 -4.59 -5.37
C ALA A 180 -10.77 -5.05 -6.78
N LYS A 181 -10.17 -4.16 -7.58
CA LYS A 181 -9.68 -4.45 -8.94
C LYS A 181 -8.37 -5.25 -8.97
N ASP A 182 -7.61 -5.29 -7.88
CA ASP A 182 -6.33 -6.00 -7.79
C ASP A 182 -6.50 -7.37 -7.14
N MET A 183 -7.59 -7.60 -6.40
CA MET A 183 -7.96 -8.89 -5.85
C MET A 183 -8.18 -9.88 -7.00
N PHE A 184 -7.71 -11.09 -6.83
CA PHE A 184 -7.93 -12.18 -7.79
C PHE A 184 -8.52 -13.41 -7.09
N ILE A 185 -9.15 -14.29 -7.87
CA ILE A 185 -9.84 -15.47 -7.34
C ILE A 185 -9.05 -16.72 -7.70
N SER A 186 -8.49 -17.38 -6.69
CA SER A 186 -7.75 -18.61 -6.85
C SER A 186 -8.49 -19.78 -6.20
N GLY A 187 -8.91 -20.75 -6.98
CA GLY A 187 -9.65 -21.91 -6.48
C GLY A 187 -10.97 -21.57 -5.77
N GLY A 188 -11.61 -20.46 -6.13
CA GLY A 188 -12.83 -19.97 -5.52
C GLY A 188 -12.63 -19.10 -4.27
N ALA A 189 -11.38 -18.89 -3.84
CA ALA A 189 -11.06 -18.04 -2.71
C ALA A 189 -10.50 -16.68 -3.18
N ASN A 190 -10.91 -15.60 -2.51
CA ASN A 190 -10.35 -14.27 -2.74
C ASN A 190 -8.91 -14.20 -2.24
N VAL A 191 -8.01 -13.71 -3.08
CA VAL A 191 -6.61 -13.46 -2.76
C VAL A 191 -6.31 -11.98 -2.89
N TYR A 192 -5.78 -11.40 -1.83
CA TYR A 192 -5.44 -9.99 -1.74
C TYR A 192 -3.92 -9.83 -1.90
N PRO A 193 -3.45 -9.28 -3.02
CA PRO A 193 -2.01 -9.16 -3.29
C PRO A 193 -1.21 -8.50 -2.17
N ARG A 194 -1.77 -7.47 -1.54
CA ARG A 194 -1.10 -6.74 -0.46
C ARG A 194 -0.71 -7.63 0.72
N GLU A 195 -1.56 -8.58 1.09
CA GLU A 195 -1.27 -9.52 2.18
C GLU A 195 0.00 -10.35 1.89
N ILE A 196 0.19 -10.74 0.63
CA ILE A 196 1.35 -11.50 0.20
C ILE A 196 2.59 -10.57 0.12
N GLU A 197 2.40 -9.35 -0.40
CA GLU A 197 3.42 -8.33 -0.50
C GLU A 197 3.99 -7.96 0.88
N GLU A 198 3.12 -7.75 1.89
CA GLU A 198 3.52 -7.46 3.28
C GLU A 198 4.41 -8.57 3.86
N VAL A 199 4.04 -9.83 3.66
CA VAL A 199 4.86 -10.96 4.15
C VAL A 199 6.19 -11.03 3.41
N LEU A 200 6.20 -10.93 2.08
CA LEU A 200 7.43 -11.03 1.30
C LEU A 200 8.42 -9.89 1.60
N LEU A 201 7.93 -8.70 1.95
CA LEU A 201 8.76 -7.55 2.31
C LEU A 201 9.47 -7.71 3.66
N THR A 202 9.04 -8.62 4.53
CA THR A 202 9.77 -8.94 5.77
C THR A 202 10.99 -9.84 5.52
N HIS A 203 11.14 -10.40 4.30
CA HIS A 203 12.31 -11.19 3.94
C HIS A 203 13.51 -10.28 3.64
N PRO A 204 14.68 -10.47 4.29
CA PRO A 204 15.82 -9.55 4.17
C PRO A 204 16.41 -9.46 2.76
N GLY A 205 16.13 -10.43 1.90
CA GLY A 205 16.53 -10.45 0.49
C GLY A 205 15.57 -9.73 -0.46
N VAL A 206 14.47 -9.11 0.03
CA VAL A 206 13.45 -8.43 -0.77
C VAL A 206 13.48 -6.93 -0.50
N SER A 207 13.68 -6.13 -1.54
CA SER A 207 13.62 -4.66 -1.47
C SER A 207 12.25 -4.11 -1.88
N GLU A 208 11.72 -4.62 -3.01
CA GLU A 208 10.39 -4.27 -3.49
C GLU A 208 9.68 -5.51 -4.02
N VAL A 209 8.36 -5.56 -3.92
CA VAL A 209 7.57 -6.66 -4.48
C VAL A 209 6.22 -6.15 -4.96
N ALA A 210 5.73 -6.75 -6.04
CA ALA A 210 4.36 -6.57 -6.50
C ALA A 210 3.77 -7.92 -6.88
N VAL A 211 2.60 -8.22 -6.33
CA VAL A 211 1.87 -9.46 -6.61
C VAL A 211 0.65 -9.14 -7.46
N LEU A 212 0.38 -9.97 -8.46
CA LEU A 212 -0.80 -9.85 -9.31
C LEU A 212 -1.36 -11.23 -9.66
N GLY A 213 -2.67 -11.31 -9.84
CA GLY A 213 -3.32 -12.52 -10.36
C GLY A 213 -3.11 -12.64 -11.86
N VAL A 214 -2.88 -13.83 -12.35
CA VAL A 214 -2.86 -14.14 -13.80
C VAL A 214 -3.78 -15.32 -14.06
N PRO A 215 -4.41 -15.40 -15.25
CA PRO A 215 -5.27 -16.53 -15.60
C PRO A 215 -4.58 -17.87 -15.47
N ASP A 216 -5.30 -18.87 -14.96
CA ASP A 216 -4.87 -20.25 -14.82
C ASP A 216 -6.08 -21.18 -15.10
N THR A 217 -5.90 -22.21 -15.91
CA THR A 217 -6.99 -23.08 -16.35
C THR A 217 -7.57 -23.92 -15.23
N LYS A 218 -6.79 -24.27 -14.20
CA LYS A 218 -7.19 -25.11 -13.08
C LYS A 218 -7.79 -24.29 -11.93
N TRP A 219 -7.21 -23.14 -11.63
CA TRP A 219 -7.51 -22.35 -10.43
C TRP A 219 -8.31 -21.08 -10.71
N GLY A 220 -8.59 -20.79 -12.01
CA GLY A 220 -9.15 -19.52 -12.46
C GLY A 220 -8.08 -18.45 -12.56
N GLU A 221 -7.48 -18.07 -11.43
CA GLU A 221 -6.31 -17.22 -11.39
C GLU A 221 -5.29 -17.75 -10.36
N VAL A 222 -4.03 -17.39 -10.58
CA VAL A 222 -2.92 -17.68 -9.65
C VAL A 222 -2.02 -16.47 -9.48
N GLY A 223 -1.37 -16.37 -8.33
CA GLY A 223 -0.46 -15.26 -8.01
C GLY A 223 0.88 -15.37 -8.74
N VAL A 224 1.35 -14.24 -9.26
CA VAL A 224 2.74 -14.04 -9.69
C VAL A 224 3.32 -12.90 -8.86
N ALA A 225 4.49 -13.14 -8.26
CA ALA A 225 5.25 -12.14 -7.53
C ALA A 225 6.41 -11.62 -8.39
N VAL A 226 6.46 -10.31 -8.62
CA VAL A 226 7.60 -9.64 -9.23
C VAL A 226 8.40 -8.99 -8.12
N VAL A 227 9.65 -9.42 -7.97
CA VAL A 227 10.52 -9.11 -6.83
C VAL A 227 11.72 -8.30 -7.29
N VAL A 228 12.05 -7.26 -6.56
CA VAL A 228 13.35 -6.59 -6.60
C VAL A 228 14.13 -7.05 -5.37
N ALA A 229 15.27 -7.71 -5.61
CA ALA A 229 16.09 -8.22 -4.53
C ALA A 229 16.98 -7.12 -3.93
N THR A 230 17.34 -7.28 -2.64
CA THR A 230 18.42 -6.52 -2.00
C THR A 230 19.79 -7.05 -2.47
N GLU A 231 20.89 -6.42 -2.01
CA GLU A 231 22.24 -6.93 -2.25
C GLU A 231 22.46 -8.34 -1.66
N GLN A 232 21.73 -8.69 -0.59
CA GLN A 232 21.76 -10.04 -0.02
C GLN A 232 21.17 -11.08 -0.96
N GLY A 233 20.24 -10.70 -1.83
CA GLY A 233 19.56 -11.56 -2.78
C GLY A 233 18.53 -12.49 -2.14
N ALA A 234 17.67 -13.05 -2.97
CA ALA A 234 16.72 -14.11 -2.64
C ALA A 234 16.46 -14.97 -3.87
N THR A 235 16.18 -16.25 -3.69
CA THR A 235 15.73 -17.15 -4.76
C THR A 235 14.22 -17.40 -4.66
N ALA A 236 13.62 -17.96 -5.72
CA ALA A 236 12.21 -18.33 -5.70
C ALA A 236 11.92 -19.41 -4.63
N GLU A 237 12.86 -20.33 -4.42
CA GLU A 237 12.78 -21.37 -3.39
C GLU A 237 12.83 -20.78 -1.98
N ASP A 238 13.71 -19.79 -1.74
CA ASP A 238 13.81 -19.10 -0.44
C ASP A 238 12.49 -18.39 -0.11
N LEU A 239 11.96 -17.63 -1.06
CA LEU A 239 10.71 -16.88 -0.87
C LEU A 239 9.50 -17.81 -0.73
N SER A 240 9.44 -18.90 -1.50
CA SER A 240 8.39 -19.91 -1.37
C SER A 240 8.45 -20.64 -0.04
N GLY A 241 9.65 -20.92 0.46
CA GLY A 241 9.87 -21.49 1.79
C GLY A 241 9.49 -20.52 2.90
N PHE A 242 9.86 -19.26 2.76
CA PHE A 242 9.63 -18.20 3.73
C PHE A 242 8.14 -17.97 4.00
N ILE A 243 7.34 -17.87 2.93
CA ILE A 243 5.90 -17.63 3.08
C ILE A 243 5.10 -18.88 3.53
N ASN A 244 5.74 -20.06 3.51
CA ASN A 244 5.12 -21.32 3.91
C ASN A 244 5.04 -21.42 5.44
N GLY A 245 3.92 -21.14 5.99
CA GLY A 245 3.68 -21.05 7.45
C GLY A 245 3.08 -19.71 7.86
N GLU A 246 3.32 -18.67 7.08
CA GLU A 246 2.74 -17.36 7.27
C GLU A 246 1.40 -17.21 6.56
N LEU A 247 1.26 -17.81 5.37
CA LEU A 247 0.06 -17.71 4.53
C LEU A 247 -0.49 -19.08 4.14
N SER A 248 -1.80 -19.13 3.95
CA SER A 248 -2.48 -20.31 3.40
C SER A 248 -1.99 -20.61 1.98
N ARG A 249 -1.84 -21.89 1.63
CA ARG A 249 -1.25 -22.36 0.37
C ARG A 249 -1.89 -21.78 -0.91
N TYR A 250 -3.18 -21.50 -0.91
CA TYR A 250 -3.87 -20.94 -2.07
C TYR A 250 -3.45 -19.47 -2.35
N LYS A 251 -2.83 -18.79 -1.38
CA LYS A 251 -2.29 -17.42 -1.51
C LYS A 251 -0.86 -17.41 -2.06
N HIS A 252 -0.16 -18.57 -2.04
CA HIS A 252 1.23 -18.61 -2.46
C HIS A 252 1.36 -18.30 -3.96
N PRO A 253 2.25 -17.37 -4.35
CA PRO A 253 2.56 -17.16 -5.75
C PRO A 253 3.04 -18.45 -6.42
N LYS A 254 2.55 -18.72 -7.60
CA LYS A 254 3.02 -19.86 -8.41
C LYS A 254 4.33 -19.57 -9.12
N LYS A 255 4.63 -18.29 -9.32
CA LYS A 255 5.85 -17.85 -9.99
C LYS A 255 6.43 -16.62 -9.31
N TYR A 256 7.76 -16.61 -9.18
CA TYR A 256 8.56 -15.47 -8.74
C TYR A 256 9.41 -15.01 -9.92
N VAL A 257 9.33 -13.74 -10.27
CA VAL A 257 10.07 -13.10 -11.35
C VAL A 257 10.95 -12.02 -10.72
N PHE A 258 12.22 -12.01 -11.05
CA PHE A 258 13.18 -11.06 -10.47
C PHE A 258 13.51 -9.97 -11.48
N TRP A 259 13.27 -8.72 -11.08
CA TRP A 259 13.61 -7.53 -11.86
C TRP A 259 14.59 -6.65 -11.10
N ASN A 260 15.26 -5.75 -11.83
CA ASN A 260 16.16 -4.78 -11.20
C ASN A 260 15.39 -3.63 -10.55
N ASP A 261 14.18 -3.31 -11.05
CA ASP A 261 13.31 -2.25 -10.57
C ASP A 261 11.85 -2.53 -10.95
N LEU A 262 10.91 -2.00 -10.18
CA LEU A 262 9.50 -1.99 -10.56
C LEU A 262 9.15 -0.72 -11.35
N PRO A 263 8.28 -0.81 -12.38
CA PRO A 263 7.82 0.36 -13.10
C PRO A 263 7.05 1.30 -12.17
N LYS A 264 7.44 2.57 -12.12
CA LYS A 264 6.82 3.60 -11.28
C LYS A 264 6.19 4.68 -12.14
N SER A 265 5.03 5.17 -11.72
CA SER A 265 4.43 6.38 -12.30
C SER A 265 5.23 7.62 -11.91
N GLY A 266 4.97 8.76 -12.57
CA GLY A 266 5.62 10.03 -12.22
C GLY A 266 5.45 10.48 -10.76
N TYR A 267 4.52 9.85 -10.03
CA TYR A 267 4.28 10.05 -8.59
C TYR A 267 4.78 8.90 -7.72
N GLY A 268 5.67 8.03 -8.24
CA GLY A 268 6.26 6.93 -7.49
C GLY A 268 5.33 5.73 -7.20
N LYS A 269 4.11 5.71 -7.74
CA LYS A 269 3.21 4.56 -7.60
C LYS A 269 3.64 3.43 -8.52
N VAL A 270 3.46 2.18 -8.08
CA VAL A 270 3.71 0.96 -8.85
C VAL A 270 2.38 0.46 -9.45
N PRO A 271 2.06 0.80 -10.73
CA PRO A 271 0.79 0.42 -11.33
C PRO A 271 0.81 -1.03 -11.79
N LYS A 272 -0.03 -1.89 -11.21
CA LYS A 272 -0.06 -3.34 -11.53
C LYS A 272 -0.36 -3.64 -13.01
N HIS A 273 -1.10 -2.78 -13.70
CA HIS A 273 -1.32 -2.94 -15.14
C HIS A 273 -0.03 -2.77 -15.97
N LEU A 274 0.89 -1.90 -15.55
CA LEU A 274 2.21 -1.77 -16.19
C LEU A 274 3.09 -2.98 -15.90
N ILE A 275 3.06 -3.52 -14.67
CA ILE A 275 3.77 -4.74 -14.33
C ILE A 275 3.27 -5.89 -15.20
N ARG A 276 1.94 -6.08 -15.27
CA ARG A 276 1.33 -7.11 -16.13
C ARG A 276 1.81 -6.98 -17.58
N LYS A 277 1.72 -5.77 -18.14
CA LYS A 277 2.18 -5.50 -19.51
C LYS A 277 3.66 -5.86 -19.70
N THR A 278 4.52 -5.41 -18.77
CA THR A 278 5.96 -5.65 -18.84
C THR A 278 6.31 -7.13 -18.71
N LEU A 279 5.60 -7.91 -17.88
CA LEU A 279 5.77 -9.36 -17.77
C LEU A 279 5.60 -10.07 -19.12
N PHE A 280 4.57 -9.69 -19.87
CA PHE A 280 4.35 -10.25 -21.22
C PHE A 280 5.38 -9.74 -22.24
N GLU A 281 5.72 -8.45 -22.24
CA GLU A 281 6.71 -7.87 -23.14
C GLU A 281 8.11 -8.44 -22.96
N ARG A 282 8.50 -8.80 -21.73
CA ARG A 282 9.78 -9.45 -21.41
C ARG A 282 9.76 -10.96 -21.66
N GLY A 283 8.60 -11.56 -21.89
CA GLY A 283 8.45 -13.01 -22.01
C GLY A 283 8.53 -13.75 -20.67
N ASP A 284 8.45 -13.02 -19.56
CA ASP A 284 8.37 -13.60 -18.21
C ASP A 284 7.07 -14.39 -18.02
N LEU A 285 6.00 -13.97 -18.72
CA LEU A 285 4.74 -14.70 -18.89
C LEU A 285 4.41 -14.87 -20.36
N VAL A 286 3.80 -15.99 -20.70
CA VAL A 286 3.29 -16.28 -22.05
C VAL A 286 1.78 -16.38 -21.98
N GLU A 287 1.06 -15.71 -22.89
CA GLU A 287 -0.39 -15.73 -22.93
C GLU A 287 -0.91 -17.15 -23.17
N GLY A 288 -1.86 -17.60 -22.32
CA GLY A 288 -2.44 -18.93 -22.39
C GLY A 288 -1.56 -20.07 -21.83
N GLN A 289 -0.44 -19.76 -21.18
CA GLN A 289 0.38 -20.74 -20.48
C GLN A 289 -0.02 -20.80 -19.01
N ASP A 290 -0.36 -22.00 -18.52
CA ASP A 290 -0.57 -22.26 -17.10
C ASP A 290 0.76 -22.25 -16.30
N LEU A 291 0.69 -21.89 -14.99
CA LEU A 291 1.82 -21.81 -14.09
C LEU A 291 1.86 -22.93 -13.06
#